data_89adb075164a27e9b968fc0e18137761
#
_entry.id   89adb075164a27e9b968fc0e18137761
#
_cell.length_a   1.000
_cell.length_b   1.000
_cell.length_c   1.000
_cell.angle_alpha   90.00
_cell.angle_beta   90.00
_cell.angle_gamma   90.00
#
_symmetry.space_group_name_H-M   'P 1'
#
loop_
_entity.id
_entity.type
_entity.pdbx_description
1 polymer ?
#
loop_
_entity_poly.entity_id
_entity_poly.type
_entity_poly.pdbx_seq_one_letter_code
_entity_poly.pdbx_strand_id
1 'polypeptide(L)'
;MAYYRLPEKELRAYCETVMGKYGFNEKQSRDIADILLTADLQGLESHGVQRLIRYHRGVKSGVIRPDAVPEVVHETPLSVVLDAHSAMGQIAAVDAMERAIAKAKQYGFGAAVVRNSNHFGVGGYYAMMAEREDMLGMCFTNTQAICVPTFGREVMLGTNPIAFAMPADPIPMLYDVATTVVPRGKLEVYAKQGKPMPLGWAVDENGKDTSDAKRVIDNINSKAGGGILPLGGSSPATGSHKGYGLALIVEILSSIIAGGATSNHVSKNGLGDTSQSFFALDYGMFGDKAAMRESLSTLLQELRDSAKAEGRTRIYTSGEMEVDSRSEKLKNGIPVNDSTLAELRTVGSELGLDFDAMVSVRAAE
;
A
#
# COMPACT_ATOMS: atom_id res chain seq x y z
N MET A 1 4.03 -17.29 -17.55
CA MET A 1 4.75 -16.91 -16.32
C MET A 1 4.67 -18.10 -15.39
N ALA A 2 5.80 -18.71 -15.05
CA ALA A 2 5.83 -19.76 -14.05
C ALA A 2 5.76 -19.14 -12.65
N TYR A 3 5.16 -19.85 -11.73
CA TYR A 3 5.12 -19.48 -10.32
C TYR A 3 5.84 -20.53 -9.48
N TYR A 4 6.43 -20.08 -8.39
CA TYR A 4 7.13 -20.90 -7.41
C TYR A 4 6.56 -20.61 -6.03
N ARG A 5 6.59 -21.58 -5.14
CA ARG A 5 6.16 -21.43 -3.72
C ARG A 5 7.40 -21.34 -2.84
N LEU A 6 7.50 -20.26 -2.07
CA LEU A 6 8.59 -19.99 -1.14
C LEU A 6 8.07 -20.09 0.30
N PRO A 7 8.75 -20.83 1.21
CA PRO A 7 8.36 -20.88 2.61
C PRO A 7 8.46 -19.50 3.27
N GLU A 8 7.40 -19.07 3.94
CA GLU A 8 7.31 -17.74 4.56
C GLU A 8 8.47 -17.45 5.51
N LYS A 9 8.82 -18.40 6.39
CA LYS A 9 9.88 -18.23 7.39
C LYS A 9 11.27 -18.03 6.76
N GLU A 10 11.58 -18.77 5.71
CA GLU A 10 12.86 -18.68 5.00
C GLU A 10 12.95 -17.36 4.22
N LEU A 11 11.86 -16.98 3.53
CA LEU A 11 11.78 -15.73 2.79
C LEU A 11 11.86 -14.51 3.73
N ARG A 12 11.27 -14.59 4.92
CA ARG A 12 11.38 -13.59 5.99
C ARG A 12 12.83 -13.41 6.41
N ALA A 13 13.50 -14.50 6.78
CA ALA A 13 14.90 -14.47 7.20
C ALA A 13 15.81 -13.89 6.12
N TYR A 14 15.54 -14.22 4.85
CA TYR A 14 16.25 -13.64 3.71
C TYR A 14 16.04 -12.12 3.64
N CYS A 15 14.79 -11.64 3.70
CA CYS A 15 14.48 -10.20 3.66
C CYS A 15 15.13 -9.44 4.82
N GLU A 16 15.08 -9.99 6.04
CA GLU A 16 15.72 -9.41 7.22
C GLU A 16 17.25 -9.32 7.04
N THR A 17 17.86 -10.38 6.49
CA THR A 17 19.31 -10.40 6.21
C THR A 17 19.68 -9.35 5.17
N VAL A 18 18.89 -9.23 4.10
CA VAL A 18 19.08 -8.19 3.07
C VAL A 18 19.03 -6.79 3.68
N MET A 19 18.04 -6.52 4.55
CA MET A 19 17.94 -5.21 5.20
C MET A 19 19.11 -4.95 6.16
N GLY A 20 19.55 -5.94 6.90
CA GLY A 20 20.75 -5.83 7.74
C GLY A 20 22.02 -5.48 6.96
N LYS A 21 22.17 -5.95 5.69
CA LYS A 21 23.29 -5.56 4.81
C LYS A 21 23.30 -4.07 4.45
N TYR A 22 22.16 -3.39 4.52
CA TYR A 22 22.07 -1.93 4.32
C TYR A 22 22.31 -1.13 5.60
N GLY A 23 22.52 -1.79 6.74
CA GLY A 23 22.77 -1.12 8.02
C GLY A 23 21.52 -0.89 8.87
N PHE A 24 20.35 -1.40 8.46
CA PHE A 24 19.18 -1.40 9.33
C PHE A 24 19.41 -2.30 10.55
N ASN A 25 18.98 -1.83 11.72
CA ASN A 25 19.05 -2.65 12.94
C ASN A 25 18.03 -3.81 12.90
N GLU A 26 18.11 -4.70 13.89
CA GLU A 26 17.28 -5.92 13.93
C GLU A 26 15.77 -5.60 13.95
N LYS A 27 15.30 -4.58 14.73
CA LYS A 27 13.89 -4.18 14.75
C LYS A 27 13.47 -3.64 13.38
N GLN A 28 14.24 -2.75 12.79
CA GLN A 28 13.97 -2.16 11.50
C GLN A 28 13.92 -3.21 10.39
N SER A 29 14.86 -4.16 10.38
CA SER A 29 14.91 -5.24 9.40
C SER A 29 13.67 -6.14 9.51
N ARG A 30 13.23 -6.47 10.72
CA ARG A 30 11.98 -7.20 10.97
C ARG A 30 10.77 -6.44 10.51
N ASP A 31 10.64 -5.16 10.85
CA ASP A 31 9.49 -4.34 10.47
C ASP A 31 9.34 -4.26 8.94
N ILE A 32 10.45 -4.03 8.22
CA ILE A 32 10.44 -3.98 6.74
C ILE A 32 10.05 -5.34 6.15
N ALA A 33 10.63 -6.44 6.65
CA ALA A 33 10.31 -7.78 6.18
C ALA A 33 8.85 -8.14 6.49
N ASP A 34 8.34 -7.79 7.67
CA ASP A 34 6.96 -8.08 8.08
C ASP A 34 5.94 -7.36 7.19
N ILE A 35 6.20 -6.10 6.85
CA ILE A 35 5.34 -5.32 5.94
C ILE A 35 5.33 -5.92 4.53
N LEU A 36 6.50 -6.31 3.99
CA LEU A 36 6.61 -6.95 2.69
C LEU A 36 5.84 -8.27 2.66
N LEU A 37 6.09 -9.14 3.64
CA LEU A 37 5.47 -10.46 3.69
C LEU A 37 3.98 -10.40 4.04
N THR A 38 3.55 -9.40 4.81
CA THR A 38 2.13 -9.16 5.03
C THR A 38 1.41 -8.88 3.71
N ALA A 39 1.98 -8.05 2.84
CA ALA A 39 1.41 -7.81 1.52
C ALA A 39 1.32 -9.10 0.68
N ASP A 40 2.37 -9.90 0.64
CA ASP A 40 2.35 -11.18 -0.08
C ASP A 40 1.31 -12.13 0.51
N LEU A 41 1.28 -12.30 1.83
CA LEU A 41 0.34 -13.17 2.52
C LEU A 41 -1.12 -12.75 2.29
N GLN A 42 -1.39 -11.46 2.22
CA GLN A 42 -2.71 -10.91 1.93
C GLN A 42 -3.10 -10.96 0.44
N GLY A 43 -2.24 -11.45 -0.45
CA GLY A 43 -2.54 -11.56 -1.87
C GLY A 43 -2.16 -10.32 -2.70
N LEU A 44 -1.45 -9.37 -2.10
CA LEU A 44 -1.05 -8.11 -2.72
C LEU A 44 0.39 -8.20 -3.26
N GLU A 45 0.66 -9.15 -4.18
CA GLU A 45 1.99 -9.39 -4.76
C GLU A 45 2.70 -8.10 -5.22
N SER A 46 1.91 -7.14 -5.71
CA SER A 46 2.43 -5.84 -6.19
C SER A 46 3.13 -5.01 -5.11
N HIS A 47 2.96 -5.34 -3.84
CA HIS A 47 3.53 -4.63 -2.68
C HIS A 47 4.38 -5.52 -1.78
N GLY A 48 4.49 -6.80 -2.11
CA GLY A 48 5.28 -7.80 -1.41
C GLY A 48 6.75 -7.80 -1.80
N VAL A 49 7.38 -8.97 -1.74
CA VAL A 49 8.84 -9.16 -1.94
C VAL A 49 9.33 -8.75 -3.31
N GLN A 50 8.46 -8.68 -4.33
CA GLN A 50 8.83 -8.07 -5.60
C GLN A 50 9.27 -6.59 -5.48
N ARG A 51 8.99 -5.92 -4.34
CA ARG A 51 9.47 -4.57 -4.08
C ARG A 51 10.91 -4.52 -3.56
N LEU A 52 11.47 -5.64 -3.16
CA LEU A 52 12.83 -5.70 -2.63
C LEU A 52 13.86 -5.15 -3.62
N ILE A 53 13.74 -5.47 -4.90
CA ILE A 53 14.61 -4.92 -5.95
C ILE A 53 14.47 -3.39 -6.10
N ARG A 54 13.26 -2.84 -5.93
CA ARG A 54 13.04 -1.39 -5.92
C ARG A 54 13.77 -0.74 -4.75
N TYR A 55 13.65 -1.33 -3.56
CA TYR A 55 14.33 -0.80 -2.37
C TYR A 55 15.84 -0.92 -2.49
N HIS A 56 16.34 -2.05 -3.00
CA HIS A 56 17.75 -2.24 -3.33
C HIS A 56 18.28 -1.12 -4.24
N ARG A 57 17.60 -0.87 -5.36
CA ARG A 57 17.95 0.22 -6.28
C ARG A 57 17.85 1.60 -5.64
N GLY A 58 16.83 1.81 -4.81
CA GLY A 58 16.63 3.06 -4.07
C GLY A 58 17.75 3.37 -3.10
N VAL A 59 18.24 2.37 -2.36
CA VAL A 59 19.41 2.52 -1.47
C VAL A 59 20.68 2.80 -2.29
N LYS A 60 20.92 2.02 -3.35
CA LYS A 60 22.11 2.22 -4.21
C LYS A 60 22.16 3.58 -4.89
N SER A 61 21.02 4.16 -5.24
CA SER A 61 20.93 5.48 -5.88
C SER A 61 20.83 6.63 -4.89
N GLY A 62 20.73 6.37 -3.58
CA GLY A 62 20.59 7.40 -2.55
C GLY A 62 19.17 7.99 -2.42
N VAL A 63 18.19 7.48 -3.19
CA VAL A 63 16.75 7.84 -3.05
C VAL A 63 16.22 7.39 -1.69
N ILE A 64 16.71 6.25 -1.22
CA ILE A 64 16.42 5.73 0.14
C ILE A 64 17.72 5.86 0.93
N ARG A 65 17.64 6.55 2.05
CA ARG A 65 18.75 6.74 2.98
C ARG A 65 18.56 5.85 4.21
N PRO A 66 19.30 4.74 4.34
CA PRO A 66 19.15 3.82 5.48
C PRO A 66 19.54 4.44 6.83
N ASP A 67 20.43 5.43 6.81
CA ASP A 67 20.93 6.18 7.96
C ASP A 67 20.02 7.34 8.39
N ALA A 68 19.03 7.70 7.57
CA ALA A 68 18.14 8.81 7.88
C ALA A 68 17.18 8.45 9.03
N VAL A 69 17.04 9.38 9.95
CA VAL A 69 16.12 9.28 11.10
C VAL A 69 15.02 10.32 10.93
N PRO A 70 13.74 9.93 11.00
CA PRO A 70 12.64 10.88 10.94
C PRO A 70 12.75 11.93 12.05
N GLU A 71 12.62 13.20 11.70
CA GLU A 71 12.69 14.34 12.60
C GLU A 71 11.30 14.88 12.91
N VAL A 72 11.02 15.16 14.18
CA VAL A 72 9.80 15.86 14.58
C VAL A 72 9.96 17.34 14.27
N VAL A 73 9.20 17.85 13.28
CA VAL A 73 9.27 19.27 12.88
C VAL A 73 8.13 20.09 13.46
N HIS A 74 7.05 19.46 13.89
CA HIS A 74 5.96 20.10 14.63
C HIS A 74 5.22 19.07 15.47
N GLU A 75 4.80 19.44 16.69
CA GLU A 75 4.07 18.56 17.58
C GLU A 75 3.03 19.33 18.41
N THR A 76 1.86 18.71 18.59
CA THR A 76 0.81 19.14 19.52
C THR A 76 0.42 17.95 20.40
N PRO A 77 -0.44 18.13 21.41
CA PRO A 77 -0.95 16.99 22.17
C PRO A 77 -1.59 15.90 21.30
N LEU A 78 -2.25 16.26 20.19
CA LEU A 78 -3.02 15.35 19.33
C LEU A 78 -2.33 15.00 18.01
N SER A 79 -1.27 15.72 17.62
CA SER A 79 -0.66 15.51 16.29
C SER A 79 0.85 15.63 16.31
N VAL A 80 1.50 15.05 15.29
CA VAL A 80 2.92 15.21 15.00
C VAL A 80 3.16 15.29 13.50
N VAL A 81 4.08 16.15 13.09
CA VAL A 81 4.59 16.24 11.72
C VAL A 81 6.04 15.77 11.73
N LEU A 82 6.34 14.79 10.89
CA LEU A 82 7.68 14.21 10.73
C LEU A 82 8.24 14.57 9.34
N ASP A 83 9.52 14.95 9.32
CA ASP A 83 10.33 14.96 8.09
C ASP A 83 11.16 13.68 8.05
N ALA A 84 10.93 12.83 7.06
CA ALA A 84 11.61 11.54 6.97
C ALA A 84 13.01 11.62 6.36
N HIS A 85 13.42 12.77 5.81
CA HIS A 85 14.75 12.96 5.20
C HIS A 85 15.16 11.85 4.21
N SER A 86 14.20 11.36 3.42
CA SER A 86 14.36 10.21 2.50
C SER A 86 14.66 8.87 3.19
N ALA A 87 14.31 8.70 4.45
CA ALA A 87 14.39 7.41 5.15
C ALA A 87 13.61 6.32 4.41
N MET A 88 13.84 5.06 4.79
CA MET A 88 13.02 3.94 4.38
C MET A 88 11.56 4.16 4.81
N GLY A 89 10.64 4.11 3.84
CA GLY A 89 9.24 4.49 4.08
C GLY A 89 8.57 3.68 5.18
N GLN A 90 8.86 2.39 5.28
CA GLN A 90 8.32 1.53 6.33
C GLN A 90 8.74 2.00 7.72
N ILE A 91 9.99 2.40 7.90
CA ILE A 91 10.51 2.85 9.20
C ILE A 91 9.84 4.15 9.63
N ALA A 92 9.76 5.12 8.73
CA ALA A 92 9.08 6.39 9.00
C ALA A 92 7.58 6.19 9.31
N ALA A 93 6.93 5.25 8.61
CA ALA A 93 5.51 4.97 8.78
C ALA A 93 5.19 4.23 10.08
N VAL A 94 6.04 3.27 10.49
CA VAL A 94 5.89 2.58 11.79
C VAL A 94 6.05 3.59 12.93
N ASP A 95 7.10 4.42 12.93
CA ASP A 95 7.31 5.47 13.95
C ASP A 95 6.10 6.44 14.01
N ALA A 96 5.59 6.86 12.85
CA ALA A 96 4.45 7.76 12.79
C ALA A 96 3.17 7.13 13.38
N MET A 97 2.86 5.87 13.03
CA MET A 97 1.66 5.20 13.57
C MET A 97 1.82 4.89 15.06
N GLU A 98 3.01 4.47 15.53
CA GLU A 98 3.29 4.28 16.96
C GLU A 98 3.04 5.59 17.75
N ARG A 99 3.44 6.76 17.22
CA ARG A 99 3.16 8.09 17.83
C ARG A 99 1.67 8.43 17.82
N ALA A 100 0.97 8.16 16.72
CA ALA A 100 -0.48 8.38 16.66
C ALA A 100 -1.22 7.53 17.69
N ILE A 101 -0.86 6.25 17.83
CA ILE A 101 -1.42 5.32 18.84
C ILE A 101 -1.11 5.82 20.25
N ALA A 102 0.11 6.26 20.53
CA ALA A 102 0.48 6.78 21.86
C ALA A 102 -0.36 8.00 22.25
N LYS A 103 -0.58 8.93 21.31
CA LYS A 103 -1.46 10.08 21.53
C LYS A 103 -2.91 9.65 21.71
N ALA A 104 -3.41 8.71 20.92
CA ALA A 104 -4.77 8.19 21.07
C ALA A 104 -5.00 7.50 22.42
N LYS A 105 -4.02 6.77 22.96
CA LYS A 105 -4.07 6.20 24.32
C LYS A 105 -4.23 7.26 25.39
N GLN A 106 -3.64 8.42 25.19
CA GLN A 106 -3.66 9.52 26.18
C GLN A 106 -4.88 10.44 26.03
N TYR A 107 -5.31 10.71 24.79
CA TYR A 107 -6.28 11.77 24.50
C TYR A 107 -7.52 11.29 23.74
N GLY A 108 -7.61 9.98 23.41
CA GLY A 108 -8.69 9.41 22.62
C GLY A 108 -8.48 9.52 21.10
N PHE A 109 -7.60 10.43 20.64
CA PHE A 109 -7.27 10.62 19.23
C PHE A 109 -5.79 10.97 19.07
N GLY A 110 -5.17 10.45 18.01
CA GLY A 110 -3.81 10.78 17.62
C GLY A 110 -3.65 10.81 16.11
N ALA A 111 -2.89 11.80 15.63
CA ALA A 111 -2.56 11.98 14.22
C ALA A 111 -1.05 12.12 14.04
N ALA A 112 -0.51 11.50 13.00
CA ALA A 112 0.87 11.70 12.57
C ALA A 112 0.90 11.87 11.05
N VAL A 113 1.66 12.85 10.57
CA VAL A 113 1.88 13.05 9.13
C VAL A 113 3.36 13.08 8.84
N VAL A 114 3.74 12.51 7.70
CA VAL A 114 5.14 12.35 7.28
C VAL A 114 5.31 12.96 5.91
N ARG A 115 6.38 13.73 5.72
CA ARG A 115 6.82 14.23 4.41
C ARG A 115 8.22 13.73 4.08
N ASN A 116 8.66 13.94 2.83
CA ASN A 116 9.98 13.56 2.34
C ASN A 116 10.31 12.08 2.62
N SER A 117 9.31 11.21 2.47
CA SER A 117 9.39 9.78 2.72
C SER A 117 9.45 8.99 1.42
N ASN A 118 9.56 7.69 1.52
CA ASN A 118 9.60 6.74 0.42
C ASN A 118 8.36 5.82 0.41
N HIS A 119 8.30 4.93 -0.59
CA HIS A 119 7.30 3.87 -0.63
C HIS A 119 7.37 3.03 0.65
N PHE A 120 6.21 2.74 1.26
CA PHE A 120 6.10 2.17 2.60
C PHE A 120 5.37 0.81 2.65
N GLY A 121 5.09 0.19 1.50
CA GLY A 121 4.35 -1.08 1.42
C GLY A 121 2.85 -0.86 1.29
N VAL A 122 2.06 -1.50 2.15
CA VAL A 122 0.59 -1.48 2.15
C VAL A 122 0.06 -0.65 3.33
N GLY A 123 -0.93 0.20 3.05
CA GLY A 123 -1.52 1.10 4.05
C GLY A 123 -2.25 0.34 5.17
N GLY A 124 -2.88 -0.76 4.81
CA GLY A 124 -3.61 -1.62 5.74
C GLY A 124 -2.77 -2.15 6.90
N TYR A 125 -1.48 -2.39 6.70
CA TYR A 125 -0.58 -2.80 7.77
C TYR A 125 -0.59 -1.80 8.93
N TYR A 126 -0.50 -0.51 8.62
CA TYR A 126 -0.46 0.54 9.63
C TYR A 126 -1.83 0.77 10.28
N ALA A 127 -2.91 0.72 9.50
CA ALA A 127 -4.26 0.78 10.08
C ALA A 127 -4.49 -0.37 11.07
N MET A 128 -4.00 -1.58 10.76
CA MET A 128 -4.04 -2.74 11.65
C MET A 128 -3.15 -2.60 12.89
N MET A 129 -2.13 -1.73 12.90
CA MET A 129 -1.36 -1.46 14.12
C MET A 129 -2.26 -0.83 15.20
N ALA A 130 -3.12 0.12 14.83
CA ALA A 130 -4.07 0.73 15.77
C ALA A 130 -5.20 -0.26 16.13
N GLU A 131 -5.66 -1.07 15.19
CA GLU A 131 -6.68 -2.10 15.42
C GLU A 131 -6.23 -3.11 16.49
N ARG A 132 -4.97 -3.58 16.44
CA ARG A 132 -4.38 -4.48 17.44
C ARG A 132 -4.32 -3.88 18.85
N GLU A 133 -4.39 -2.56 18.97
CA GLU A 133 -4.47 -1.81 20.22
C GLU A 133 -5.92 -1.44 20.59
N ASP A 134 -6.90 -2.14 20.00
CA ASP A 134 -8.34 -1.92 20.18
C ASP A 134 -8.78 -0.48 19.85
N MET A 135 -8.27 0.05 18.73
CA MET A 135 -8.57 1.38 18.19
C MET A 135 -8.98 1.28 16.73
N LEU A 136 -9.66 2.30 16.23
CA LEU A 136 -9.84 2.52 14.80
C LEU A 136 -8.54 3.11 14.23
N GLY A 137 -8.00 2.49 13.18
CA GLY A 137 -6.81 2.96 12.48
C GLY A 137 -7.12 3.45 11.07
N MET A 138 -6.47 4.54 10.66
CA MET A 138 -6.53 5.02 9.26
C MET A 138 -5.13 5.35 8.76
N CYS A 139 -4.89 5.09 7.46
CA CYS A 139 -3.65 5.44 6.79
C CYS A 139 -3.95 5.94 5.38
N PHE A 140 -3.26 7.01 4.98
CA PHE A 140 -3.36 7.61 3.66
C PHE A 140 -1.96 7.89 3.13
N THR A 141 -1.77 7.82 1.81
CA THR A 141 -0.52 8.24 1.18
C THR A 141 -0.78 8.80 -0.20
N ASN A 142 -0.05 9.83 -0.58
CA ASN A 142 0.06 10.17 -1.99
C ASN A 142 1.13 9.29 -2.66
N THR A 143 1.15 9.29 -3.98
CA THR A 143 2.16 8.61 -4.80
C THR A 143 2.51 9.48 -6.01
N GLN A 144 3.52 9.08 -6.78
CA GLN A 144 3.78 9.70 -8.07
C GLN A 144 2.51 9.72 -8.94
N ALA A 145 2.29 10.83 -9.64
CA ALA A 145 1.10 11.01 -10.47
C ALA A 145 1.03 9.99 -11.61
N ILE A 146 -0.08 9.26 -11.65
CA ILE A 146 -0.47 8.29 -12.69
C ILE A 146 -1.95 8.35 -13.02
N CYS A 147 -2.73 9.10 -12.23
CA CYS A 147 -4.17 9.25 -12.37
C CYS A 147 -4.51 10.61 -12.98
N VAL A 148 -5.41 10.63 -13.96
CA VAL A 148 -5.96 11.86 -14.54
C VAL A 148 -7.17 12.32 -13.72
N PRO A 149 -7.39 13.64 -13.57
CA PRO A 149 -8.65 14.16 -13.00
C PRO A 149 -9.83 13.83 -13.93
N THR A 150 -11.05 13.81 -13.40
CA THR A 150 -12.26 13.71 -14.23
C THR A 150 -12.25 14.79 -15.30
N PHE A 151 -12.45 14.40 -16.58
CA PHE A 151 -12.33 15.23 -17.80
C PHE A 151 -10.90 15.68 -18.16
N GLY A 152 -9.89 15.29 -17.35
CA GLY A 152 -8.50 15.60 -17.64
C GLY A 152 -7.84 14.56 -18.54
N ARG A 153 -6.68 14.93 -19.07
CA ARG A 153 -5.80 14.02 -19.83
C ARG A 153 -4.34 14.05 -19.36
N GLU A 154 -4.05 14.83 -18.35
CA GLU A 154 -2.73 14.86 -17.74
C GLU A 154 -2.78 14.17 -16.37
N VAL A 155 -1.76 13.37 -16.06
CA VAL A 155 -1.64 12.75 -14.75
C VAL A 155 -1.28 13.79 -13.69
N MET A 156 -2.17 13.98 -12.73
CA MET A 156 -2.04 14.98 -11.67
C MET A 156 -2.05 14.39 -10.27
N LEU A 157 -2.69 13.22 -10.10
CA LEU A 157 -2.85 12.52 -8.83
C LEU A 157 -2.20 11.14 -8.89
N GLY A 158 -1.81 10.63 -7.74
CA GLY A 158 -1.32 9.25 -7.59
C GLY A 158 -2.48 8.24 -7.53
N THR A 159 -2.16 7.01 -7.12
CA THR A 159 -3.19 6.03 -6.74
C THR A 159 -3.87 6.38 -5.43
N ASN A 160 -3.25 7.22 -4.63
CA ASN A 160 -3.74 7.84 -3.41
C ASN A 160 -4.62 6.90 -2.59
N PRO A 161 -4.05 5.80 -2.03
CA PRO A 161 -4.81 4.79 -1.33
C PRO A 161 -5.34 5.28 0.01
N ILE A 162 -6.45 4.65 0.41
CA ILE A 162 -7.09 4.79 1.72
C ILE A 162 -7.02 3.44 2.40
N ALA A 163 -6.48 3.39 3.61
CA ALA A 163 -6.60 2.24 4.49
C ALA A 163 -7.36 2.60 5.77
N PHE A 164 -8.20 1.66 6.20
CA PHE A 164 -9.04 1.79 7.40
C PHE A 164 -9.15 0.42 8.06
N ALA A 165 -8.99 0.35 9.38
CA ALA A 165 -9.20 -0.87 10.14
C ALA A 165 -9.95 -0.57 11.44
N MET A 166 -10.83 -1.48 11.83
CA MET A 166 -11.57 -1.42 13.10
C MET A 166 -11.78 -2.84 13.63
N PRO A 167 -11.63 -3.06 14.95
CA PRO A 167 -11.91 -4.34 15.58
C PRO A 167 -13.34 -4.83 15.33
N ALA A 168 -13.49 -6.09 14.94
CA ALA A 168 -14.74 -6.80 14.77
C ALA A 168 -14.52 -8.30 14.90
N ASP A 169 -15.56 -9.07 15.15
CA ASP A 169 -15.53 -10.53 15.29
C ASP A 169 -16.25 -11.23 14.13
N PRO A 170 -15.79 -12.38 13.66
CA PRO A 170 -14.53 -13.08 14.02
C PRO A 170 -13.29 -12.51 13.28
N ILE A 171 -13.47 -11.58 12.36
CA ILE A 171 -12.44 -10.98 11.52
C ILE A 171 -12.58 -9.46 11.61
N PRO A 172 -11.50 -8.71 11.93
CA PRO A 172 -11.54 -7.26 11.92
C PRO A 172 -11.89 -6.72 10.52
N MET A 173 -12.57 -5.58 10.48
CA MET A 173 -12.78 -4.87 9.23
C MET A 173 -11.45 -4.26 8.78
N LEU A 174 -10.99 -4.62 7.58
CA LEU A 174 -9.80 -4.05 6.95
C LEU A 174 -10.14 -3.61 5.53
N TYR A 175 -10.01 -2.33 5.26
CA TYR A 175 -10.17 -1.74 3.93
C TYR A 175 -8.85 -1.09 3.52
N ASP A 176 -8.25 -1.53 2.42
CA ASP A 176 -7.00 -0.96 1.88
C ASP A 176 -7.08 -0.96 0.35
N VAL A 177 -7.41 0.19 -0.23
CA VAL A 177 -7.65 0.31 -1.66
C VAL A 177 -7.11 1.61 -2.24
N ALA A 178 -6.71 1.55 -3.52
CA ALA A 178 -6.45 2.74 -4.32
C ALA A 178 -7.74 3.51 -4.61
N THR A 179 -7.66 4.82 -4.80
CA THR A 179 -8.76 5.66 -5.28
C THR A 179 -8.86 5.71 -6.81
N THR A 180 -8.07 4.89 -7.51
CA THR A 180 -8.14 4.66 -8.95
C THR A 180 -8.94 3.40 -9.26
N VAL A 181 -9.49 3.29 -10.49
CA VAL A 181 -10.25 2.09 -10.92
C VAL A 181 -9.41 0.83 -10.79
N VAL A 182 -8.13 0.92 -11.14
CA VAL A 182 -7.16 -0.18 -11.04
C VAL A 182 -5.78 0.35 -10.62
N PRO A 183 -4.94 -0.48 -9.96
CA PRO A 183 -3.54 -0.12 -9.75
C PRO A 183 -2.74 -0.26 -11.05
N ARG A 184 -1.60 0.46 -11.15
CA ARG A 184 -0.67 0.40 -12.28
C ARG A 184 -0.25 -1.04 -12.64
N GLY A 185 -0.05 -1.90 -11.64
CA GLY A 185 0.35 -3.29 -11.85
C GLY A 185 -0.61 -4.08 -12.73
N LYS A 186 -1.91 -3.77 -12.71
CA LYS A 186 -2.86 -4.41 -13.65
C LYS A 186 -2.60 -4.05 -15.10
N LEU A 187 -2.28 -2.78 -15.39
CA LEU A 187 -1.89 -2.37 -16.75
C LEU A 187 -0.62 -3.08 -17.19
N GLU A 188 0.37 -3.20 -16.31
CA GLU A 188 1.63 -3.89 -16.59
C GLU A 188 1.42 -5.36 -16.94
N VAL A 189 0.50 -6.06 -16.28
CA VAL A 189 0.12 -7.44 -16.60
C VAL A 189 -0.50 -7.54 -18.00
N TYR A 190 -1.47 -6.66 -18.33
CA TYR A 190 -2.11 -6.66 -19.65
C TYR A 190 -1.11 -6.31 -20.75
N ALA A 191 -0.24 -5.34 -20.54
CA ALA A 191 0.80 -4.96 -21.49
C ALA A 191 1.78 -6.13 -21.76
N LYS A 192 2.24 -6.83 -20.72
CA LYS A 192 3.11 -8.01 -20.84
C LYS A 192 2.43 -9.16 -21.59
N GLN A 193 1.13 -9.32 -21.41
CA GLN A 193 0.35 -10.37 -22.10
C GLN A 193 -0.04 -9.99 -23.54
N GLY A 194 0.16 -8.74 -23.95
CA GLY A 194 -0.30 -8.23 -25.24
C GLY A 194 -1.82 -8.27 -25.41
N LYS A 195 -2.58 -8.25 -24.29
CA LYS A 195 -4.04 -8.32 -24.30
C LYS A 195 -4.67 -6.95 -24.15
N PRO A 196 -5.82 -6.66 -24.81
CA PRO A 196 -6.57 -5.44 -24.57
C PRO A 196 -7.11 -5.42 -23.14
N MET A 197 -6.89 -4.32 -22.42
CA MET A 197 -7.51 -4.10 -21.10
C MET A 197 -8.96 -3.61 -21.23
N PRO A 198 -9.81 -3.78 -20.21
CA PRO A 198 -11.16 -3.24 -20.19
C PRO A 198 -11.17 -1.71 -20.40
N LEU A 199 -12.13 -1.22 -21.16
CA LEU A 199 -12.43 0.21 -21.25
C LEU A 199 -12.89 0.74 -19.89
N GLY A 200 -12.69 2.04 -19.65
CA GLY A 200 -13.00 2.67 -18.36
C GLY A 200 -11.89 2.50 -17.30
N TRP A 201 -10.75 1.90 -17.65
CA TRP A 201 -9.58 1.83 -16.76
C TRP A 201 -8.61 2.99 -16.97
N ALA A 202 -8.45 3.44 -18.19
CA ALA A 202 -7.49 4.47 -18.54
C ALA A 202 -7.92 5.24 -19.81
N VAL A 203 -7.33 6.41 -19.98
CA VAL A 203 -7.46 7.23 -21.19
C VAL A 203 -6.12 7.39 -21.89
N ASP A 204 -6.17 7.59 -23.20
CA ASP A 204 -5.01 7.92 -24.03
C ASP A 204 -4.60 9.39 -23.90
N GLU A 205 -3.57 9.82 -24.63
CA GLU A 205 -3.04 11.19 -24.65
C GLU A 205 -4.05 12.27 -25.12
N ASN A 206 -5.18 11.85 -25.71
CA ASN A 206 -6.29 12.73 -26.12
C ASN A 206 -7.43 12.74 -25.09
N GLY A 207 -7.32 11.97 -24.00
CA GLY A 207 -8.36 11.83 -22.99
C GLY A 207 -9.51 10.89 -23.40
N LYS A 208 -9.30 10.03 -24.39
CA LYS A 208 -10.28 9.04 -24.84
C LYS A 208 -10.01 7.69 -24.17
N ASP A 209 -11.08 6.99 -23.78
CA ASP A 209 -10.99 5.63 -23.24
C ASP A 209 -10.19 4.73 -24.20
N THR A 210 -9.26 3.96 -23.65
CA THR A 210 -8.39 3.08 -24.43
C THR A 210 -8.27 1.70 -23.79
N SER A 211 -8.08 0.67 -24.63
CA SER A 211 -7.76 -0.70 -24.21
C SER A 211 -6.28 -1.04 -24.36
N ASP A 212 -5.43 -0.10 -24.80
CA ASP A 212 -3.99 -0.29 -25.00
C ASP A 212 -3.21 0.03 -23.72
N ALA A 213 -2.99 -0.98 -22.88
CA ALA A 213 -2.28 -0.84 -21.64
C ALA A 213 -0.81 -0.39 -21.83
N LYS A 214 -0.14 -0.87 -22.89
CA LYS A 214 1.26 -0.51 -23.15
C LYS A 214 1.39 0.97 -23.48
N ARG A 215 0.54 1.47 -24.37
CA ARG A 215 0.49 2.90 -24.72
C ARG A 215 0.28 3.78 -23.50
N VAL A 216 -0.65 3.42 -22.61
CA VAL A 216 -0.89 4.20 -21.38
C VAL A 216 0.35 4.20 -20.47
N ILE A 217 1.01 3.06 -20.28
CA ILE A 217 2.24 2.98 -19.47
C ILE A 217 3.36 3.85 -20.07
N ASP A 218 3.56 3.76 -21.38
CA ASP A 218 4.57 4.55 -22.09
C ASP A 218 4.27 6.05 -21.97
N ASN A 219 3.01 6.45 -22.11
CA ASN A 219 2.55 7.82 -21.96
C ASN A 219 2.75 8.38 -20.54
N ILE A 220 2.44 7.57 -19.50
CA ILE A 220 2.70 7.96 -18.10
C ILE A 220 4.20 8.19 -17.88
N ASN A 221 5.04 7.27 -18.37
CA ASN A 221 6.50 7.35 -18.21
C ASN A 221 7.12 8.56 -18.93
N SER A 222 6.66 8.87 -20.14
CA SER A 222 7.13 9.98 -20.97
C SER A 222 6.42 11.31 -20.70
N LYS A 223 5.35 11.29 -19.87
CA LYS A 223 4.48 12.44 -19.60
C LYS A 223 3.80 12.98 -20.88
N ALA A 224 3.47 12.10 -21.81
CA ALA A 224 2.85 12.47 -23.09
C ALA A 224 1.33 12.76 -22.99
N GLY A 225 0.76 12.62 -21.79
CA GLY A 225 -0.70 12.69 -21.56
C GLY A 225 -1.34 11.30 -21.54
N GLY A 226 -2.57 11.24 -21.05
CA GLY A 226 -3.24 9.96 -20.71
C GLY A 226 -2.81 9.42 -19.37
N GLY A 227 -3.59 8.50 -18.81
CA GLY A 227 -3.33 7.90 -17.51
C GLY A 227 -4.48 7.04 -17.02
N ILE A 228 -4.31 6.50 -15.82
CA ILE A 228 -5.32 5.69 -15.14
C ILE A 228 -6.46 6.59 -14.69
N LEU A 229 -7.69 6.06 -14.73
CA LEU A 229 -8.90 6.78 -14.31
C LEU A 229 -9.14 6.68 -12.81
N PRO A 230 -9.78 7.69 -12.19
CA PRO A 230 -10.24 7.59 -10.82
C PRO A 230 -11.34 6.53 -10.69
N LEU A 231 -11.56 6.05 -9.48
CA LEU A 231 -12.67 5.15 -9.16
C LEU A 231 -13.99 5.73 -9.69
N GLY A 232 -14.74 4.91 -10.45
CA GLY A 232 -15.90 5.35 -11.21
C GLY A 232 -15.62 5.64 -12.70
N GLY A 233 -14.36 5.54 -13.16
CA GLY A 233 -14.02 5.57 -14.59
C GLY A 233 -13.96 6.97 -15.20
N SER A 234 -14.39 7.12 -16.47
CA SER A 234 -14.24 8.35 -17.26
C SER A 234 -15.42 9.32 -17.17
N SER A 235 -16.57 8.89 -16.65
CA SER A 235 -17.82 9.65 -16.69
C SER A 235 -18.41 9.95 -15.31
N PRO A 236 -18.96 11.14 -15.08
CA PRO A 236 -19.77 11.43 -13.89
C PRO A 236 -20.99 10.51 -13.76
N ALA A 237 -21.52 9.98 -14.85
CA ALA A 237 -22.63 9.02 -14.82
C ALA A 237 -22.27 7.72 -14.11
N THR A 238 -21.00 7.32 -14.14
CA THR A 238 -20.46 6.17 -13.42
C THR A 238 -19.78 6.54 -12.10
N GLY A 239 -19.76 7.82 -11.74
CA GLY A 239 -19.25 8.31 -10.46
C GLY A 239 -17.76 8.69 -10.46
N SER A 240 -17.13 8.95 -11.62
CA SER A 240 -15.70 9.30 -11.70
C SER A 240 -15.31 10.49 -10.82
N HIS A 241 -16.18 11.52 -10.73
CA HIS A 241 -15.97 12.67 -9.85
C HIS A 241 -15.90 12.33 -8.37
N LYS A 242 -16.53 11.21 -7.94
CA LYS A 242 -16.47 10.74 -6.56
C LYS A 242 -15.08 10.16 -6.25
N GLY A 243 -14.57 9.28 -7.14
CA GLY A 243 -13.21 8.75 -7.00
C GLY A 243 -12.14 9.84 -7.12
N TYR A 244 -12.31 10.79 -8.04
CA TYR A 244 -11.46 11.96 -8.13
C TYR A 244 -11.47 12.78 -6.83
N GLY A 245 -12.64 13.01 -6.25
CA GLY A 245 -12.78 13.71 -4.97
C GLY A 245 -12.10 12.97 -3.82
N LEU A 246 -12.23 11.63 -3.76
CA LEU A 246 -11.53 10.80 -2.77
C LEU A 246 -10.00 10.90 -2.93
N ALA A 247 -9.48 10.83 -4.16
CA ALA A 247 -8.05 11.00 -4.43
C ALA A 247 -7.53 12.38 -3.97
N LEU A 248 -8.34 13.43 -4.16
CA LEU A 248 -8.00 14.78 -3.70
C LEU A 248 -8.04 14.89 -2.16
N ILE A 249 -8.99 14.25 -1.48
CA ILE A 249 -9.01 14.16 -0.01
C ILE A 249 -7.73 13.50 0.50
N VAL A 250 -7.30 12.40 -0.12
CA VAL A 250 -6.04 11.74 0.26
C VAL A 250 -4.84 12.66 0.04
N GLU A 251 -4.81 13.40 -1.08
CA GLU A 251 -3.75 14.39 -1.34
C GLU A 251 -3.69 15.45 -0.23
N ILE A 252 -4.85 15.96 0.20
CA ILE A 252 -4.94 16.94 1.29
C ILE A 252 -4.44 16.32 2.61
N LEU A 253 -4.96 15.13 2.96
CA LEU A 253 -4.63 14.48 4.23
C LEU A 253 -3.20 13.96 4.29
N SER A 254 -2.51 13.77 3.17
CA SER A 254 -1.11 13.34 3.15
C SER A 254 -0.15 14.50 2.86
N SER A 255 -0.05 14.96 1.61
CA SER A 255 0.98 15.92 1.20
C SER A 255 0.72 17.34 1.69
N ILE A 256 -0.52 17.84 1.58
CA ILE A 256 -0.82 19.25 1.90
C ILE A 256 -0.62 19.51 3.39
N ILE A 257 -1.21 18.71 4.28
CA ILE A 257 -1.09 18.94 5.72
C ILE A 257 0.30 18.61 6.27
N ALA A 258 1.07 17.75 5.57
CA ALA A 258 2.47 17.48 5.93
C ALA A 258 3.44 18.56 5.42
N GLY A 259 3.00 19.45 4.51
CA GLY A 259 3.87 20.40 3.81
C GLY A 259 4.85 19.70 2.86
N GLY A 260 4.45 18.55 2.30
CA GLY A 260 5.25 17.76 1.36
C GLY A 260 4.88 17.99 -0.10
N ALA A 261 5.54 17.25 -1.01
CA ALA A 261 5.28 17.34 -2.44
C ALA A 261 3.92 16.72 -2.79
N THR A 262 3.13 17.42 -3.60
CA THR A 262 1.90 16.88 -4.20
C THR A 262 2.23 15.85 -5.29
N SER A 263 1.32 14.92 -5.59
CA SER A 263 1.54 13.79 -6.51
C SER A 263 2.17 14.16 -7.84
N ASN A 264 1.77 15.28 -8.44
CA ASN A 264 2.33 15.79 -9.71
C ASN A 264 3.75 16.37 -9.56
N HIS A 265 4.26 16.51 -8.34
CA HIS A 265 5.62 16.96 -8.02
C HIS A 265 6.49 15.85 -7.41
N VAL A 266 5.90 14.75 -6.94
CA VAL A 266 6.63 13.59 -6.40
C VAL A 266 7.63 13.06 -7.42
N SER A 267 8.82 12.72 -6.97
CA SER A 267 9.96 12.21 -7.75
C SER A 267 10.53 13.18 -8.80
N LYS A 268 10.21 14.49 -8.75
CA LYS A 268 10.86 15.48 -9.63
C LYS A 268 12.32 15.74 -9.28
N ASN A 269 12.68 15.60 -8.01
CA ASN A 269 14.02 15.91 -7.50
C ASN A 269 14.91 14.65 -7.33
N GLY A 270 14.43 13.47 -7.72
CA GLY A 270 15.16 12.20 -7.56
C GLY A 270 15.36 11.75 -6.11
N LEU A 271 14.70 12.39 -5.15
CA LEU A 271 14.70 12.04 -3.74
C LEU A 271 13.37 11.36 -3.36
N GLY A 272 13.36 10.67 -2.22
CA GLY A 272 12.12 10.22 -1.59
C GLY A 272 11.32 11.42 -1.10
N ASP A 273 10.14 11.63 -1.64
CA ASP A 273 9.32 12.81 -1.41
C ASP A 273 7.81 12.52 -1.33
N THR A 274 7.45 11.25 -1.14
CA THR A 274 6.07 10.87 -0.82
C THR A 274 5.69 11.31 0.59
N SER A 275 4.40 11.54 0.79
CA SER A 275 3.85 11.93 2.08
C SER A 275 2.80 10.93 2.52
N GLN A 276 2.75 10.66 3.83
CA GLN A 276 1.80 9.75 4.44
C GLN A 276 1.12 10.39 5.64
N SER A 277 -0.05 9.88 6.01
CA SER A 277 -0.71 10.23 7.26
C SER A 277 -1.32 9.02 7.95
N PHE A 278 -1.33 9.07 9.26
CA PHE A 278 -1.70 8.00 10.15
C PHE A 278 -2.59 8.57 11.25
N PHE A 279 -3.72 7.92 11.50
CA PHE A 279 -4.65 8.33 12.53
C PHE A 279 -5.03 7.11 13.36
N ALA A 280 -5.03 7.27 14.67
CA ALA A 280 -5.56 6.32 15.62
C ALA A 280 -6.67 6.99 16.42
N LEU A 281 -7.81 6.32 16.54
CA LEU A 281 -8.98 6.80 17.29
C LEU A 281 -9.40 5.74 18.30
N ASP A 282 -9.34 6.09 19.56
CA ASP A 282 -9.97 5.30 20.61
C ASP A 282 -11.48 5.52 20.57
N TYR A 283 -12.20 4.60 19.93
CA TYR A 283 -13.65 4.74 19.80
C TYR A 283 -14.40 4.60 21.14
N GLY A 284 -13.71 4.20 22.22
CA GLY A 284 -14.25 4.25 23.58
C GLY A 284 -14.59 5.67 24.07
N MET A 285 -14.02 6.70 23.42
CA MET A 285 -14.43 8.11 23.71
C MET A 285 -15.88 8.42 23.33
N PHE A 286 -16.53 7.57 22.54
CA PHE A 286 -17.95 7.71 22.15
C PHE A 286 -18.89 6.83 22.96
N GLY A 287 -18.39 5.95 23.82
CA GLY A 287 -19.21 5.07 24.68
C GLY A 287 -18.60 3.68 24.87
N ASP A 288 -19.45 2.68 25.03
CA ASP A 288 -19.04 1.31 25.30
C ASP A 288 -18.43 0.66 24.06
N LYS A 289 -17.14 0.35 24.14
CA LYS A 289 -16.37 -0.30 23.08
C LYS A 289 -16.90 -1.69 22.72
N ALA A 290 -17.31 -2.47 23.72
CA ALA A 290 -17.81 -3.82 23.51
C ALA A 290 -19.12 -3.78 22.69
N ALA A 291 -20.04 -2.89 23.04
CA ALA A 291 -21.29 -2.70 22.31
C ALA A 291 -21.06 -2.20 20.88
N MET A 292 -20.10 -1.29 20.66
CA MET A 292 -19.76 -0.80 19.32
C MET A 292 -19.11 -1.89 18.46
N ARG A 293 -18.20 -2.71 19.02
CA ARG A 293 -17.59 -3.85 18.35
C ARG A 293 -18.62 -4.91 17.99
N GLU A 294 -19.53 -5.23 18.91
CA GLU A 294 -20.64 -6.16 18.66
C GLU A 294 -21.55 -5.65 17.54
N SER A 295 -21.89 -4.36 17.56
CA SER A 295 -22.72 -3.73 16.52
C SER A 295 -22.07 -3.83 15.13
N LEU A 296 -20.76 -3.54 15.03
CA LEU A 296 -20.03 -3.72 13.75
C LEU A 296 -19.98 -5.18 13.33
N SER A 297 -19.69 -6.09 14.26
CA SER A 297 -19.63 -7.53 14.00
C SER A 297 -20.98 -8.06 13.48
N THR A 298 -22.07 -7.62 14.07
CA THR A 298 -23.44 -7.95 13.65
C THR A 298 -23.71 -7.43 12.23
N LEU A 299 -23.40 -6.16 11.94
CA LEU A 299 -23.56 -5.58 10.61
C LEU A 299 -22.77 -6.38 9.56
N LEU A 300 -21.50 -6.71 9.84
CA LEU A 300 -20.67 -7.48 8.92
C LEU A 300 -21.24 -8.89 8.70
N GLN A 301 -21.82 -9.52 9.72
CA GLN A 301 -22.50 -10.81 9.59
C GLN A 301 -23.78 -10.69 8.75
N GLU A 302 -24.61 -9.69 8.98
CA GLU A 302 -25.81 -9.43 8.19
C GLU A 302 -25.48 -9.21 6.70
N LEU A 303 -24.39 -8.50 6.39
CA LEU A 303 -23.91 -8.34 5.01
C LEU A 303 -23.54 -9.68 4.37
N ARG A 304 -22.82 -10.56 5.10
CA ARG A 304 -22.47 -11.92 4.63
C ARG A 304 -23.70 -12.77 4.36
N ASP A 305 -24.72 -12.66 5.20
CA ASP A 305 -25.94 -13.48 5.15
C ASP A 305 -26.98 -12.93 4.17
N SER A 306 -26.84 -11.68 3.73
CA SER A 306 -27.77 -11.06 2.79
C SER A 306 -27.89 -11.86 1.48
N ALA A 307 -28.97 -11.64 0.74
CA ALA A 307 -29.24 -12.35 -0.50
C ALA A 307 -28.12 -12.17 -1.52
N LYS A 308 -27.60 -13.29 -2.05
CA LYS A 308 -26.51 -13.29 -3.03
C LYS A 308 -27.05 -13.07 -4.43
N ALA A 309 -26.27 -12.38 -5.27
CA ALA A 309 -26.57 -12.26 -6.69
C ALA A 309 -26.56 -13.64 -7.36
N GLU A 310 -27.27 -13.77 -8.46
CA GLU A 310 -27.33 -15.00 -9.25
C GLU A 310 -25.92 -15.53 -9.59
N GLY A 311 -25.71 -16.83 -9.36
CA GLY A 311 -24.42 -17.50 -9.59
C GLY A 311 -23.33 -17.19 -8.54
N ARG A 312 -23.66 -16.47 -7.45
CA ARG A 312 -22.74 -16.22 -6.34
C ARG A 312 -23.08 -17.02 -5.11
N THR A 313 -22.06 -17.54 -4.43
CA THR A 313 -22.21 -18.39 -3.25
C THR A 313 -21.80 -17.68 -1.96
N ARG A 314 -21.01 -16.59 -2.05
CA ARG A 314 -20.50 -15.85 -0.88
C ARG A 314 -20.46 -14.35 -1.17
N ILE A 315 -20.74 -13.55 -0.14
CA ILE A 315 -20.43 -12.13 -0.06
C ILE A 315 -19.21 -11.99 0.87
N TYR A 316 -18.24 -11.23 0.46
CA TYR A 316 -17.05 -10.92 1.26
C TYR A 316 -17.22 -9.54 1.90
N THR A 317 -16.92 -9.44 3.18
CA THR A 317 -16.67 -8.15 3.81
C THR A 317 -15.17 -7.78 3.71
N SER A 318 -14.84 -6.51 3.86
CA SER A 318 -13.45 -6.03 3.73
C SER A 318 -12.54 -6.69 4.76
N GLY A 319 -11.44 -7.29 4.32
CA GLY A 319 -10.47 -8.02 5.13
C GLY A 319 -10.58 -9.56 5.03
N GLU A 320 -11.71 -10.11 4.59
CA GLU A 320 -11.88 -11.58 4.54
C GLU A 320 -11.02 -12.26 3.47
N MET A 321 -10.89 -11.64 2.30
CA MET A 321 -10.07 -12.20 1.21
C MET A 321 -8.60 -12.24 1.61
N GLU A 322 -8.15 -11.24 2.35
CA GLU A 322 -6.81 -11.14 2.91
C GLU A 322 -6.54 -12.24 3.94
N VAL A 323 -7.52 -12.55 4.80
CA VAL A 323 -7.43 -13.64 5.80
C VAL A 323 -7.42 -15.00 5.11
N ASP A 324 -8.30 -15.24 4.13
CA ASP A 324 -8.33 -16.47 3.34
C ASP A 324 -7.00 -16.68 2.61
N SER A 325 -6.48 -15.64 1.95
CA SER A 325 -5.18 -15.65 1.26
C SER A 325 -4.03 -15.94 2.22
N ARG A 326 -3.99 -15.28 3.37
CA ARG A 326 -2.96 -15.51 4.40
C ARG A 326 -2.94 -16.96 4.86
N SER A 327 -4.09 -17.52 5.14
CA SER A 327 -4.22 -18.91 5.61
C SER A 327 -3.70 -19.92 4.57
N GLU A 328 -4.04 -19.71 3.29
CA GLU A 328 -3.56 -20.53 2.17
C GLU A 328 -2.03 -20.44 2.03
N LYS A 329 -1.47 -19.24 2.04
CA LYS A 329 -0.05 -19.01 1.77
C LYS A 329 0.87 -19.40 2.92
N LEU A 330 0.41 -19.29 4.16
CA LEU A 330 1.14 -19.83 5.31
C LEU A 330 1.25 -21.36 5.24
N LYS A 331 0.24 -22.04 4.71
CA LYS A 331 0.24 -23.50 4.55
C LYS A 331 1.06 -23.96 3.33
N ASN A 332 0.89 -23.30 2.20
CA ASN A 332 1.38 -23.77 0.90
C ASN A 332 2.63 -23.02 0.41
N GLY A 333 3.05 -21.96 1.11
CA GLY A 333 4.12 -21.06 0.69
C GLY A 333 3.63 -19.87 -0.12
N ILE A 334 4.41 -18.80 -0.14
CA ILE A 334 4.14 -17.57 -0.86
C ILE A 334 4.41 -17.78 -2.36
N PRO A 335 3.43 -17.52 -3.25
CA PRO A 335 3.65 -17.63 -4.69
C PRO A 335 4.50 -16.46 -5.20
N VAL A 336 5.56 -16.75 -5.93
CA VAL A 336 6.44 -15.76 -6.53
C VAL A 336 6.65 -16.15 -8.00
N ASN A 337 6.51 -15.20 -8.91
CA ASN A 337 6.74 -15.44 -10.34
C ASN A 337 8.23 -15.48 -10.68
N ASP A 338 8.55 -16.08 -11.86
CA ASP A 338 9.92 -16.26 -12.35
C ASP A 338 10.74 -14.96 -12.42
N SER A 339 10.12 -13.84 -12.78
CA SER A 339 10.80 -12.53 -12.83
C SER A 339 11.18 -12.05 -11.42
N THR A 340 10.26 -12.12 -10.49
CA THR A 340 10.51 -11.73 -9.08
C THR A 340 11.56 -12.64 -8.45
N LEU A 341 11.51 -13.95 -8.73
CA LEU A 341 12.51 -14.89 -8.23
C LEU A 341 13.93 -14.55 -8.75
N ALA A 342 14.05 -14.20 -10.04
CA ALA A 342 15.32 -13.74 -10.61
C ALA A 342 15.81 -12.43 -9.96
N GLU A 343 14.90 -11.48 -9.68
CA GLU A 343 15.23 -10.24 -8.98
C GLU A 343 15.70 -10.48 -7.55
N LEU A 344 15.07 -11.41 -6.80
CA LEU A 344 15.51 -11.77 -5.44
C LEU A 344 16.93 -12.37 -5.46
N ARG A 345 17.23 -13.26 -6.40
CA ARG A 345 18.59 -13.81 -6.61
C ARG A 345 19.60 -12.71 -6.94
N THR A 346 19.21 -11.74 -7.78
CA THR A 346 20.06 -10.59 -8.12
C THR A 346 20.40 -9.76 -6.90
N VAL A 347 19.40 -9.41 -6.08
CA VAL A 347 19.62 -8.68 -4.82
C VAL A 347 20.56 -9.43 -3.89
N GLY A 348 20.33 -10.74 -3.72
CA GLY A 348 21.22 -11.59 -2.91
C GLY A 348 22.66 -11.56 -3.41
N SER A 349 22.86 -11.86 -4.70
CA SER A 349 24.19 -11.90 -5.32
C SER A 349 24.95 -10.58 -5.17
N GLU A 350 24.28 -9.43 -5.37
CA GLU A 350 24.91 -8.11 -5.24
C GLU A 350 25.28 -7.76 -3.78
N LEU A 351 24.69 -8.45 -2.79
CA LEU A 351 24.97 -8.28 -1.37
C LEU A 351 25.85 -9.41 -0.78
N GLY A 352 26.32 -10.33 -1.62
CA GLY A 352 27.14 -11.47 -1.18
C GLY A 352 26.33 -12.52 -0.43
N LEU A 353 25.04 -12.69 -0.75
CA LEU A 353 24.14 -13.71 -0.21
C LEU A 353 23.75 -14.71 -1.28
N ASP A 354 23.74 -16.00 -0.92
CA ASP A 354 23.22 -17.06 -1.77
C ASP A 354 21.73 -17.28 -1.46
N PHE A 355 20.86 -16.78 -2.32
CA PHE A 355 19.41 -16.90 -2.17
C PHE A 355 18.97 -18.37 -2.10
N ASP A 356 19.49 -19.23 -3.00
CA ASP A 356 19.06 -20.64 -3.08
C ASP A 356 19.57 -21.49 -1.92
N ALA A 357 20.60 -21.05 -1.22
CA ALA A 357 21.02 -21.64 0.05
C ALA A 357 20.16 -21.21 1.24
N MET A 358 19.49 -20.05 1.15
CA MET A 358 18.66 -19.47 2.21
C MET A 358 17.18 -19.77 2.08
N VAL A 359 16.68 -19.94 0.85
CA VAL A 359 15.25 -20.07 0.55
C VAL A 359 14.98 -21.25 -0.36
N SER A 360 14.21 -22.19 0.12
CA SER A 360 13.74 -23.35 -0.66
C SER A 360 12.74 -22.91 -1.74
N VAL A 361 12.99 -23.32 -2.99
CA VAL A 361 12.13 -22.97 -4.14
C VAL A 361 11.40 -24.22 -4.61
N ARG A 362 10.06 -24.20 -4.60
CA ARG A 362 9.24 -25.30 -5.11
C ARG A 362 8.42 -24.80 -6.30
N ALA A 363 8.30 -25.57 -7.37
CA ALA A 363 7.38 -25.24 -8.45
C ALA A 363 5.95 -25.18 -7.90
N ALA A 364 5.17 -24.16 -8.30
CA ALA A 364 3.73 -24.17 -8.04
C ALA A 364 3.06 -25.13 -9.01
N GLU A 365 2.27 -26.06 -8.49
CA GLU A 365 1.48 -27.00 -9.30
C GLU A 365 0.40 -26.28 -10.10
#